data_6d86f0095bf9edce6cfdd88da969fe9b
#
_entry.id   6d86f0095bf9edce6cfdd88da969fe9b
#
_cell.length_a   1.000
_cell.length_b   1.000
_cell.length_c   1.000
_cell.angle_alpha   90.00
_cell.angle_beta   90.00
_cell.angle_gamma   90.00
#
_symmetry.space_group_name_H-M   'P 1'
#
loop_
_entity.id
_entity.type
_entity.pdbx_description
1 polymer ?
#
loop_
_entity_poly.entity_id
_entity_poly.type
_entity_poly.pdbx_seq_one_letter_code
_entity_poly.pdbx_strand_id
1 'polypeptide(L)'
;SKLSGLKVKAGNDANVAALGEMYKGGGRGCLDMVMITLGTGIGGGIIIDGKIHPGVNGAAGEIGHIAIEDPEKESKSCGCGKKGCIEQYGSANGIVLTANRFLEEYDKETALKGYDKLNSKIIFDEARNGDQAALEIVEKFYDMIGWQAATIATVVDPERFVVGGGMSKAGQMLIDGIKEHYKKYAFHGTIGAEFSLAELGNKAGMYGAAKLIIG
;
A
#
# COMPACT_ATOMS: atom_id res chain seq x y z
N SER A 1 29.85 -14.86 -3.14
CA SER A 1 30.73 -13.98 -2.36
C SER A 1 32.15 -14.51 -2.27
N LYS A 2 33.17 -13.64 -2.17
CA LYS A 2 34.57 -14.04 -2.08
C LYS A 2 34.91 -14.80 -0.79
N LEU A 3 34.10 -14.64 0.28
CA LEU A 3 34.35 -15.23 1.60
C LEU A 3 33.78 -16.64 1.75
N SER A 4 32.63 -16.92 1.18
CA SER A 4 31.93 -18.20 1.38
C SER A 4 31.92 -19.13 0.17
N GLY A 5 32.33 -18.64 -1.01
CA GLY A 5 32.18 -19.36 -2.28
C GLY A 5 30.72 -19.56 -2.74
N LEU A 6 29.76 -19.12 -1.93
CA LEU A 6 28.34 -19.28 -2.22
C LEU A 6 27.80 -18.10 -3.05
N LYS A 7 26.76 -18.36 -3.84
CA LYS A 7 26.01 -17.32 -4.54
C LYS A 7 25.29 -16.45 -3.52
N VAL A 8 25.53 -15.15 -3.53
CA VAL A 8 24.86 -14.17 -2.65
C VAL A 8 24.20 -13.10 -3.50
N LYS A 9 22.97 -12.79 -3.18
CA LYS A 9 22.23 -11.64 -3.73
C LYS A 9 21.66 -10.82 -2.58
N ALA A 10 21.57 -9.52 -2.78
CA ALA A 10 20.93 -8.58 -1.88
C ALA A 10 19.79 -7.86 -2.62
N GLY A 11 18.79 -7.42 -1.91
CA GLY A 11 17.67 -6.67 -2.44
C GLY A 11 17.07 -5.78 -1.35
N ASN A 12 16.33 -4.76 -1.77
CA ASN A 12 15.48 -3.96 -0.87
C ASN A 12 14.39 -4.87 -0.28
N ASP A 13 14.02 -4.65 0.97
CA ASP A 13 13.09 -5.52 1.72
C ASP A 13 11.68 -5.56 1.10
N ALA A 14 11.13 -4.43 0.66
CA ALA A 14 9.82 -4.38 0.01
C ALA A 14 9.84 -5.10 -1.35
N ASN A 15 10.88 -4.90 -2.15
CA ASN A 15 11.07 -5.58 -3.43
C ASN A 15 11.20 -7.10 -3.25
N VAL A 16 11.95 -7.54 -2.23
CA VAL A 16 12.12 -8.95 -1.91
C VAL A 16 10.80 -9.55 -1.40
N ALA A 17 10.04 -8.81 -0.58
CA ALA A 17 8.71 -9.24 -0.15
C ALA A 17 7.75 -9.38 -1.33
N ALA A 18 7.75 -8.44 -2.28
CA ALA A 18 6.95 -8.53 -3.51
C ALA A 18 7.27 -9.79 -4.32
N LEU A 19 8.56 -10.10 -4.47
CA LEU A 19 8.99 -11.33 -5.14
C LEU A 19 8.52 -12.60 -4.39
N GLY A 20 8.50 -12.55 -3.06
CA GLY A 20 7.98 -13.62 -2.22
C GLY A 20 6.49 -13.85 -2.44
N GLU A 21 5.70 -12.78 -2.44
CA GLU A 21 4.25 -12.84 -2.68
C GLU A 21 3.93 -13.31 -4.09
N MET A 22 4.71 -12.91 -5.10
CA MET A 22 4.60 -13.45 -6.45
C MET A 22 4.91 -14.96 -6.46
N TYR A 23 5.94 -15.39 -5.75
CA TYR A 23 6.38 -16.78 -5.79
C TYR A 23 5.44 -17.73 -5.06
N LYS A 24 4.95 -17.37 -3.87
CA LYS A 24 4.20 -18.28 -2.97
C LYS A 24 3.00 -17.67 -2.26
N GLY A 25 2.71 -16.39 -2.48
CA GLY A 25 1.65 -15.66 -1.80
C GLY A 25 0.52 -15.18 -2.73
N GLY A 26 -0.05 -14.03 -2.41
CA GLY A 26 -1.19 -13.44 -3.10
C GLY A 26 -0.96 -13.08 -4.57
N GLY A 27 0.29 -13.00 -5.00
CA GLY A 27 0.69 -12.75 -6.40
C GLY A 27 0.98 -14.01 -7.22
N ARG A 28 0.69 -15.21 -6.71
CA ARG A 28 0.94 -16.45 -7.46
C ARG A 28 0.25 -16.46 -8.81
N GLY A 29 0.99 -16.88 -9.82
CA GLY A 29 0.51 -17.00 -11.21
C GLY A 29 0.66 -15.73 -12.04
N CYS A 30 1.03 -14.59 -11.44
CA CYS A 30 1.33 -13.37 -12.16
C CYS A 30 2.81 -13.29 -12.52
N LEU A 31 3.11 -12.66 -13.65
CA LEU A 31 4.46 -12.25 -14.04
C LEU A 31 4.66 -10.73 -13.80
N ASP A 32 3.59 -9.96 -13.92
CA ASP A 32 3.60 -8.51 -13.79
C ASP A 32 2.68 -8.10 -12.64
N MET A 33 3.26 -7.65 -11.55
CA MET A 33 2.49 -7.24 -10.39
C MET A 33 3.12 -6.08 -9.62
N VAL A 34 2.29 -5.34 -8.91
CA VAL A 34 2.73 -4.33 -7.97
C VAL A 34 2.27 -4.74 -6.57
N MET A 35 3.22 -4.82 -5.64
CA MET A 35 2.89 -4.94 -4.21
C MET A 35 2.80 -3.54 -3.60
N ILE A 36 1.73 -3.32 -2.82
CA ILE A 36 1.53 -2.12 -2.00
C ILE A 36 1.51 -2.57 -0.54
N THR A 37 2.42 -2.07 0.29
CA THR A 37 2.44 -2.37 1.72
C THR A 37 1.89 -1.18 2.50
N LEU A 38 0.76 -1.38 3.16
CA LEU A 38 0.07 -0.39 3.99
C LEU A 38 0.36 -0.71 5.46
N GLY A 39 1.37 -0.05 6.01
CA GLY A 39 1.85 -0.20 7.38
C GLY A 39 2.05 1.15 8.06
N THR A 40 3.06 1.27 8.92
CA THR A 40 3.48 2.55 9.54
C THR A 40 3.77 3.61 8.47
N GLY A 41 4.32 3.18 7.32
CA GLY A 41 4.47 3.93 6.08
C GLY A 41 3.80 3.20 4.93
N ILE A 42 4.04 3.66 3.70
CA ILE A 42 3.63 3.01 2.45
C ILE A 42 4.89 2.61 1.68
N GLY A 43 5.07 1.30 1.50
CA GLY A 43 6.11 0.76 0.64
C GLY A 43 5.53 0.10 -0.61
N GLY A 44 6.40 -0.20 -1.55
CA GLY A 44 6.01 -0.93 -2.75
C GLY A 44 7.11 -1.79 -3.32
N GLY A 45 6.71 -2.70 -4.20
CA GLY A 45 7.63 -3.50 -5.00
C GLY A 45 7.01 -3.78 -6.35
N ILE A 46 7.79 -3.64 -7.39
CA ILE A 46 7.36 -3.81 -8.78
C ILE A 46 8.02 -5.07 -9.33
N ILE A 47 7.21 -5.98 -9.85
CA ILE A 47 7.65 -7.18 -10.55
C ILE A 47 7.22 -7.04 -12.00
N ILE A 48 8.17 -7.25 -12.94
CA ILE A 48 7.96 -7.25 -14.38
C ILE A 48 8.64 -8.49 -14.94
N ASP A 49 7.96 -9.26 -15.80
CA ASP A 49 8.45 -10.52 -16.36
C ASP A 49 8.95 -11.49 -15.26
N GLY A 50 8.26 -11.54 -14.13
CA GLY A 50 8.62 -12.39 -12.98
C GLY A 50 9.88 -11.97 -12.23
N LYS A 51 10.38 -10.75 -12.44
CA LYS A 51 11.61 -10.23 -11.83
C LYS A 51 11.36 -8.90 -11.14
N ILE A 52 12.09 -8.67 -10.06
CA ILE A 52 12.10 -7.34 -9.41
C ILE A 52 12.56 -6.29 -10.42
N HIS A 53 11.77 -5.23 -10.55
CA HIS A 53 12.15 -4.03 -11.27
C HIS A 53 12.69 -2.98 -10.29
N PRO A 54 14.01 -2.85 -10.12
CA PRO A 54 14.56 -1.96 -9.10
C PRO A 54 14.64 -0.50 -9.56
N GLY A 55 14.53 -0.24 -10.87
CA GLY A 55 14.85 1.06 -11.46
C GLY A 55 16.37 1.31 -11.53
N VAL A 56 16.73 2.39 -12.21
CA VAL A 56 18.15 2.74 -12.46
C VAL A 56 18.88 3.07 -11.15
N ASN A 57 18.21 3.72 -10.21
CA ASN A 57 18.76 4.14 -8.92
C ASN A 57 18.33 3.23 -7.76
N GLY A 58 17.67 2.11 -8.02
CA GLY A 58 17.11 1.24 -6.99
C GLY A 58 15.86 1.82 -6.29
N ALA A 59 15.24 2.86 -6.84
CA ALA A 59 14.12 3.59 -6.24
C ALA A 59 12.75 3.28 -6.86
N ALA A 60 12.68 2.34 -7.80
CA ALA A 60 11.37 1.87 -8.28
C ALA A 60 10.63 1.15 -7.13
N GLY A 61 9.35 1.47 -6.99
CA GLY A 61 8.55 0.97 -5.87
C GLY A 61 8.46 1.90 -4.65
N GLU A 62 9.15 3.04 -4.65
CA GLU A 62 9.02 4.09 -3.62
C GLU A 62 7.67 4.84 -3.76
N ILE A 63 6.59 4.07 -3.88
CA ILE A 63 5.24 4.55 -4.19
C ILE A 63 4.63 5.41 -3.08
N GLY A 64 5.07 5.24 -1.83
CA GLY A 64 4.65 6.06 -0.70
C GLY A 64 5.04 7.53 -0.84
N HIS A 65 5.99 7.84 -1.74
CA HIS A 65 6.48 9.20 -2.00
C HIS A 65 5.88 9.87 -3.24
N ILE A 66 4.85 9.25 -3.84
CA ILE A 66 4.02 9.91 -4.86
C ILE A 66 3.30 11.08 -4.19
N ALA A 67 3.44 12.28 -4.78
CA ALA A 67 2.77 13.48 -4.28
C ALA A 67 1.29 13.43 -4.66
N ILE A 68 0.43 13.60 -3.66
CA ILE A 68 -1.04 13.68 -3.82
C ILE A 68 -1.60 15.00 -3.34
N GLU A 69 -0.77 15.83 -2.70
CA GLU A 69 -1.15 17.12 -2.18
C GLU A 69 -0.11 18.17 -2.58
N ASP A 70 -0.56 19.41 -2.70
CA ASP A 70 0.31 20.54 -2.99
C ASP A 70 1.30 20.74 -1.83
N PRO A 71 2.61 20.67 -2.07
CA PRO A 71 3.61 20.83 -1.01
C PRO A 71 3.55 22.21 -0.32
N GLU A 72 3.02 23.23 -0.99
CA GLU A 72 2.89 24.57 -0.41
C GLU A 72 1.73 24.65 0.58
N LYS A 73 0.70 23.82 0.40
CA LYS A 73 -0.48 23.75 1.28
C LYS A 73 -0.28 22.81 2.47
N GLU A 74 0.61 21.85 2.36
CA GLU A 74 0.85 20.88 3.43
C GLU A 74 1.92 21.40 4.41
N SER A 75 1.60 21.37 5.68
CA SER A 75 2.51 21.79 6.76
C SER A 75 3.46 20.68 7.20
N LYS A 76 3.05 19.40 7.09
CA LYS A 76 3.80 18.26 7.60
C LYS A 76 4.79 17.72 6.56
N SER A 77 6.05 17.60 6.95
CA SER A 77 7.08 16.97 6.12
C SER A 77 7.00 15.44 6.19
N CYS A 78 7.20 14.80 5.05
CA CYS A 78 7.45 13.38 4.95
C CYS A 78 8.89 13.04 5.38
N GLY A 79 9.13 11.81 5.81
CA GLY A 79 10.48 11.32 6.14
C GLY A 79 11.49 11.44 5.00
N CYS A 80 11.04 11.51 3.74
CA CYS A 80 11.89 11.74 2.57
C CYS A 80 12.33 13.22 2.39
N GLY A 81 11.91 14.12 3.26
CA GLY A 81 12.21 15.56 3.19
C GLY A 81 11.24 16.39 2.34
N LYS A 82 10.30 15.75 1.62
CA LYS A 82 9.25 16.43 0.85
C LYS A 82 7.97 16.58 1.67
N LYS A 83 6.99 17.29 1.10
CA LYS A 83 5.63 17.40 1.62
C LYS A 83 4.64 16.82 0.61
N GLY A 84 3.43 16.49 1.04
CA GLY A 84 2.35 16.02 0.17
C GLY A 84 2.47 14.58 -0.30
N CYS A 85 3.40 13.77 0.25
CA CYS A 85 3.51 12.34 -0.07
C CYS A 85 2.30 11.56 0.43
N ILE A 86 1.79 10.62 -0.37
CA ILE A 86 0.62 9.81 -0.01
C ILE A 86 0.81 9.03 1.30
N GLU A 87 2.03 8.67 1.67
CA GLU A 87 2.35 8.03 2.93
C GLU A 87 1.82 8.82 4.14
N GLN A 88 1.81 10.14 4.06
CA GLN A 88 1.36 11.02 5.14
C GLN A 88 -0.16 10.95 5.38
N TYR A 89 -0.92 10.36 4.44
CA TYR A 89 -2.38 10.26 4.47
C TYR A 89 -2.86 8.82 4.45
N GLY A 90 -2.27 7.98 3.61
CA GLY A 90 -2.70 6.61 3.33
C GLY A 90 -1.96 5.53 4.13
N SER A 91 -0.98 5.87 4.98
CA SER A 91 -0.39 4.91 5.92
C SER A 91 -1.26 4.73 7.18
N ALA A 92 -0.93 3.74 8.02
CA ALA A 92 -1.61 3.54 9.31
C ALA A 92 -1.53 4.78 10.21
N ASN A 93 -0.44 5.54 10.16
CA ASN A 93 -0.32 6.82 10.85
C ASN A 93 -1.06 7.94 10.11
N GLY A 94 -1.07 7.89 8.79
CA GLY A 94 -1.72 8.87 7.93
C GLY A 94 -3.23 8.87 8.10
N ILE A 95 -3.87 7.70 8.08
CA ILE A 95 -5.33 7.62 8.28
C ILE A 95 -5.74 8.13 9.67
N VAL A 96 -4.91 7.91 10.71
CA VAL A 96 -5.17 8.45 12.05
C VAL A 96 -5.07 9.97 12.07
N LEU A 97 -4.07 10.53 11.38
CA LEU A 97 -3.94 11.98 11.27
C LEU A 97 -5.15 12.59 10.53
N THR A 98 -5.57 11.96 9.44
CA THR A 98 -6.76 12.35 8.69
C THR A 98 -8.02 12.26 9.55
N ALA A 99 -8.15 11.18 10.33
CA ALA A 99 -9.27 10.99 11.24
C ALA A 99 -9.33 12.09 12.31
N ASN A 100 -8.21 12.40 12.96
CA ASN A 100 -8.18 13.46 13.99
C ASN A 100 -8.57 14.82 13.40
N ARG A 101 -8.01 15.21 12.26
CA ARG A 101 -8.38 16.46 11.55
C ARG A 101 -9.87 16.48 11.17
N PHE A 102 -10.39 15.36 10.69
CA PHE A 102 -11.80 15.23 10.33
C PHE A 102 -12.72 15.41 11.54
N LEU A 103 -12.36 14.78 12.68
CA LEU A 103 -13.15 14.83 13.91
C LEU A 103 -13.16 16.18 14.60
N GLU A 104 -12.17 17.05 14.37
CA GLU A 104 -12.15 18.43 14.86
C GLU A 104 -13.33 19.26 14.31
N GLU A 105 -13.74 19.00 13.07
CA GLU A 105 -14.83 19.72 12.39
C GLU A 105 -16.16 18.91 12.37
N TYR A 106 -16.13 17.64 12.80
CA TYR A 106 -17.28 16.76 12.78
C TYR A 106 -18.18 17.01 14.00
N ASP A 107 -19.36 17.58 13.77
CA ASP A 107 -20.31 18.03 14.81
C ASP A 107 -21.29 16.96 15.29
N LYS A 108 -21.37 15.79 14.60
CA LYS A 108 -22.28 14.70 14.94
C LYS A 108 -21.65 13.74 15.95
N GLU A 109 -22.50 12.88 16.52
CA GLU A 109 -22.07 11.77 17.37
C GLU A 109 -21.31 10.73 16.54
N THR A 110 -20.26 10.17 17.14
CA THR A 110 -19.44 9.09 16.56
C THR A 110 -18.75 8.31 17.67
N ALA A 111 -18.64 7.00 17.51
CA ALA A 111 -17.91 6.13 18.40
C ALA A 111 -16.41 6.51 18.48
N LEU A 112 -15.86 7.08 17.38
CA LEU A 112 -14.44 7.46 17.33
C LEU A 112 -14.04 8.49 18.38
N LYS A 113 -14.96 9.38 18.82
CA LYS A 113 -14.69 10.36 19.88
C LYS A 113 -14.60 9.73 21.26
N GLY A 114 -15.07 8.50 21.45
CA GLY A 114 -14.98 7.76 22.71
C GLY A 114 -13.63 7.09 22.99
N TYR A 115 -12.71 7.10 22.04
CA TYR A 115 -11.39 6.49 22.19
C TYR A 115 -10.33 7.51 22.62
N ASP A 116 -9.56 7.20 23.65
CA ASP A 116 -8.43 8.06 24.10
C ASP A 116 -7.37 8.20 23.00
N LYS A 117 -7.16 7.16 22.20
CA LYS A 117 -6.18 7.14 21.13
C LYS A 117 -6.68 6.30 19.94
N LEU A 118 -6.84 6.93 18.80
CA LEU A 118 -7.18 6.24 17.56
C LEU A 118 -5.98 5.47 17.00
N ASN A 119 -6.30 4.39 16.27
CA ASN A 119 -5.40 3.68 15.40
C ASN A 119 -6.18 3.18 14.17
N SER A 120 -5.47 2.76 13.13
CA SER A 120 -6.11 2.33 11.88
C SER A 120 -7.11 1.16 12.09
N LYS A 121 -6.81 0.23 13.02
CA LYS A 121 -7.71 -0.88 13.32
C LYS A 121 -9.05 -0.39 13.86
N ILE A 122 -9.05 0.51 14.85
CA ILE A 122 -10.27 1.11 15.42
C ILE A 122 -11.10 1.77 14.31
N ILE A 123 -10.48 2.56 13.46
CA ILE A 123 -11.17 3.28 12.38
C ILE A 123 -11.86 2.29 11.43
N PHE A 124 -11.18 1.22 11.01
CA PHE A 124 -11.77 0.19 10.14
C PHE A 124 -12.84 -0.64 10.86
N ASP A 125 -12.67 -0.92 12.15
CA ASP A 125 -13.65 -1.67 12.94
C ASP A 125 -14.94 -0.86 13.13
N GLU A 126 -14.83 0.44 13.45
CA GLU A 126 -16.00 1.30 13.59
C GLU A 126 -16.70 1.57 12.24
N ALA A 127 -15.93 1.67 11.15
CA ALA A 127 -16.54 1.72 9.82
C ALA A 127 -17.33 0.45 9.50
N ARG A 128 -16.80 -0.73 9.88
CA ARG A 128 -17.53 -2.02 9.74
C ARG A 128 -18.78 -2.08 10.61
N ASN A 129 -18.76 -1.44 11.77
CA ASN A 129 -19.91 -1.33 12.68
C ASN A 129 -20.95 -0.30 12.21
N GLY A 130 -20.67 0.46 11.14
CA GLY A 130 -21.60 1.43 10.55
C GLY A 130 -21.48 2.85 11.12
N ASP A 131 -20.41 3.16 11.87
CA ASP A 131 -20.16 4.53 12.32
C ASP A 131 -19.91 5.45 11.11
N GLN A 132 -20.74 6.49 11.00
CA GLN A 132 -20.76 7.35 9.83
C GLN A 132 -19.45 8.13 9.63
N ALA A 133 -18.85 8.64 10.71
CA ALA A 133 -17.57 9.33 10.64
C ALA A 133 -16.43 8.41 10.18
N ALA A 134 -16.40 7.19 10.73
CA ALA A 134 -15.42 6.18 10.35
C ALA A 134 -15.59 5.77 8.88
N LEU A 135 -16.83 5.61 8.39
CA LEU A 135 -17.10 5.34 6.96
C LEU A 135 -16.57 6.47 6.08
N GLU A 136 -16.83 7.73 6.40
CA GLU A 136 -16.36 8.86 5.61
C GLU A 136 -14.81 8.96 5.58
N ILE A 137 -14.15 8.62 6.69
CA ILE A 137 -12.68 8.58 6.77
C ILE A 137 -12.12 7.46 5.91
N VAL A 138 -12.72 6.26 5.98
CA VAL A 138 -12.29 5.09 5.22
C VAL A 138 -12.55 5.28 3.72
N GLU A 139 -13.65 5.91 3.34
CA GLU A 139 -13.93 6.28 1.94
C GLU A 139 -12.85 7.21 1.35
N LYS A 140 -12.44 8.24 2.09
CA LYS A 140 -11.33 9.12 1.68
C LYS A 140 -10.02 8.35 1.53
N PHE A 141 -9.76 7.42 2.43
CA PHE A 141 -8.59 6.54 2.34
C PHE A 141 -8.64 5.66 1.09
N TYR A 142 -9.77 5.02 0.78
CA TYR A 142 -9.93 4.21 -0.43
C TYR A 142 -9.76 5.03 -1.70
N ASP A 143 -10.29 6.25 -1.71
CA ASP A 143 -10.18 7.15 -2.85
C ASP A 143 -8.72 7.49 -3.16
N MET A 144 -7.93 7.83 -2.15
CA MET A 144 -6.49 8.11 -2.30
C MET A 144 -5.70 6.91 -2.78
N ILE A 145 -5.90 5.74 -2.17
CA ILE A 145 -5.14 4.52 -2.56
C ILE A 145 -5.61 4.02 -3.93
N GLY A 146 -6.90 4.09 -4.24
CA GLY A 146 -7.44 3.73 -5.55
C GLY A 146 -6.89 4.63 -6.67
N TRP A 147 -6.85 5.95 -6.44
CA TRP A 147 -6.23 6.90 -7.37
C TRP A 147 -4.73 6.64 -7.58
N GLN A 148 -3.99 6.38 -6.49
CA GLN A 148 -2.58 6.01 -6.58
C GLN A 148 -2.39 4.73 -7.40
N ALA A 149 -3.16 3.69 -7.13
CA ALA A 149 -3.08 2.42 -7.87
C ALA A 149 -3.37 2.63 -9.36
N ALA A 150 -4.37 3.46 -9.71
CA ALA A 150 -4.68 3.80 -11.09
C ALA A 150 -3.53 4.57 -11.79
N THR A 151 -2.89 5.47 -11.07
CA THR A 151 -1.71 6.19 -11.57
C THR A 151 -0.55 5.22 -11.84
N ILE A 152 -0.30 4.29 -10.93
CA ILE A 152 0.73 3.26 -11.10
C ILE A 152 0.38 2.33 -12.26
N ALA A 153 -0.88 1.90 -12.36
CA ALA A 153 -1.34 1.02 -13.45
C ALA A 153 -1.13 1.64 -14.83
N THR A 154 -1.32 2.95 -14.97
CA THR A 154 -1.10 3.67 -16.23
C THR A 154 0.37 3.61 -16.70
N VAL A 155 1.32 3.41 -15.76
CA VAL A 155 2.76 3.37 -16.04
C VAL A 155 3.30 1.95 -16.14
N VAL A 156 2.80 1.04 -15.29
CA VAL A 156 3.36 -0.32 -15.12
C VAL A 156 2.50 -1.38 -15.81
N ASP A 157 1.19 -1.14 -15.97
CA ASP A 157 0.20 -2.07 -16.53
C ASP A 157 0.26 -3.47 -15.87
N PRO A 158 0.08 -3.58 -14.55
CA PRO A 158 0.22 -4.85 -13.85
C PRO A 158 -1.01 -5.74 -14.03
N GLU A 159 -0.83 -7.06 -14.04
CA GLU A 159 -1.91 -8.03 -13.93
C GLU A 159 -2.64 -7.91 -12.59
N ARG A 160 -1.87 -7.62 -11.51
CA ARG A 160 -2.40 -7.62 -10.13
C ARG A 160 -1.70 -6.65 -9.20
N PHE A 161 -2.49 -6.03 -8.32
CA PHE A 161 -2.02 -5.37 -7.12
C PHE A 161 -2.15 -6.32 -5.91
N VAL A 162 -1.05 -6.53 -5.19
CA VAL A 162 -1.03 -7.31 -3.93
C VAL A 162 -0.91 -6.34 -2.77
N VAL A 163 -1.92 -6.30 -1.91
CA VAL A 163 -1.98 -5.37 -0.78
C VAL A 163 -1.57 -6.08 0.52
N GLY A 164 -0.48 -5.63 1.11
CA GLY A 164 0.07 -6.17 2.35
C GLY A 164 0.21 -5.11 3.45
N GLY A 165 1.01 -5.44 4.47
CA GLY A 165 1.24 -4.59 5.64
C GLY A 165 0.19 -4.73 6.73
N GLY A 166 0.34 -3.95 7.81
CA GLY A 166 -0.52 -4.08 9.00
C GLY A 166 -2.00 -3.81 8.73
N MET A 167 -2.30 -2.90 7.81
CA MET A 167 -3.68 -2.53 7.46
C MET A 167 -4.39 -3.61 6.62
N SER A 168 -3.67 -4.52 5.97
CA SER A 168 -4.27 -5.65 5.25
C SER A 168 -5.10 -6.58 6.15
N LYS A 169 -4.94 -6.49 7.48
CA LYS A 169 -5.79 -7.17 8.46
C LYS A 169 -7.25 -6.72 8.42
N ALA A 170 -7.57 -5.58 7.80
CA ALA A 170 -8.95 -5.20 7.52
C ALA A 170 -9.65 -6.16 6.53
N GLY A 171 -8.87 -7.01 5.84
CA GLY A 171 -9.39 -8.11 5.03
C GLY A 171 -10.03 -7.66 3.72
N GLN A 172 -11.07 -8.38 3.30
CA GLN A 172 -11.71 -8.18 2.01
C GLN A 172 -12.31 -6.77 1.86
N MET A 173 -12.80 -6.18 2.95
CA MET A 173 -13.30 -4.81 2.96
C MET A 173 -12.27 -3.80 2.42
N LEU A 174 -10.98 -3.98 2.77
CA LEU A 174 -9.91 -3.13 2.27
C LEU A 174 -9.72 -3.28 0.75
N ILE A 175 -9.72 -4.51 0.27
CA ILE A 175 -9.53 -4.83 -1.15
C ILE A 175 -10.69 -4.30 -1.98
N ASP A 176 -11.92 -4.54 -1.53
CA ASP A 176 -13.12 -4.14 -2.26
C ASP A 176 -13.21 -2.61 -2.36
N GLY A 177 -12.97 -1.90 -1.25
CA GLY A 177 -12.97 -0.44 -1.24
C GLY A 177 -11.90 0.15 -2.15
N ILE A 178 -10.65 -0.33 -2.07
CA ILE A 178 -9.58 0.16 -2.96
C ILE A 178 -9.90 -0.14 -4.44
N LYS A 179 -10.39 -1.34 -4.74
CA LYS A 179 -10.72 -1.77 -6.11
C LYS A 179 -11.88 -0.96 -6.72
N GLU A 180 -12.89 -0.64 -5.91
CA GLU A 180 -14.00 0.20 -6.34
C GLU A 180 -13.51 1.60 -6.74
N HIS A 181 -12.68 2.21 -5.88
CA HIS A 181 -12.13 3.53 -6.16
C HIS A 181 -11.09 3.52 -7.29
N TYR A 182 -10.27 2.47 -7.38
CA TYR A 182 -9.38 2.26 -8.52
C TYR A 182 -10.10 2.37 -9.86
N LYS A 183 -11.27 1.72 -9.99
CA LYS A 183 -12.06 1.74 -11.23
C LYS A 183 -12.55 3.13 -11.63
N LYS A 184 -12.69 4.07 -10.68
CA LYS A 184 -13.08 5.46 -10.98
C LYS A 184 -11.98 6.20 -11.76
N TYR A 185 -10.72 5.84 -11.54
CA TYR A 185 -9.55 6.56 -12.06
C TYR A 185 -8.76 5.78 -13.10
N ALA A 186 -8.95 4.47 -13.17
CA ALA A 186 -8.18 3.61 -14.04
C ALA A 186 -8.44 3.91 -15.52
N PHE A 187 -7.35 4.01 -16.28
CA PHE A 187 -7.42 4.03 -17.74
C PHE A 187 -8.12 2.76 -18.24
N HIS A 188 -8.92 2.86 -19.30
CA HIS A 188 -9.74 1.75 -19.78
C HIS A 188 -8.94 0.48 -20.10
N GLY A 189 -7.68 0.60 -20.53
CA GLY A 189 -6.81 -0.54 -20.80
C GLY A 189 -6.34 -1.27 -19.55
N THR A 190 -6.25 -0.56 -18.40
CA THR A 190 -5.74 -1.13 -17.13
C THR A 190 -6.84 -1.45 -16.12
N ILE A 191 -8.11 -1.13 -16.41
CA ILE A 191 -9.24 -1.29 -15.47
C ILE A 191 -9.45 -2.73 -15.00
N GLY A 192 -8.92 -3.70 -15.76
CA GLY A 192 -9.01 -5.13 -15.46
C GLY A 192 -8.01 -5.64 -14.42
N ALA A 193 -7.08 -4.82 -13.94
CA ALA A 193 -6.11 -5.26 -12.96
C ALA A 193 -6.78 -5.85 -11.70
N GLU A 194 -6.28 -7.00 -11.26
CA GLU A 194 -6.81 -7.69 -10.09
C GLU A 194 -6.24 -7.10 -8.79
N PHE A 195 -6.98 -7.30 -7.70
CA PHE A 195 -6.52 -6.94 -6.34
C PHE A 195 -6.61 -8.15 -5.42
N SER A 196 -5.57 -8.40 -4.65
CA SER A 196 -5.51 -9.49 -3.67
C SER A 196 -4.80 -9.06 -2.39
N LEU A 197 -5.07 -9.76 -1.30
CA LEU A 197 -4.29 -9.63 -0.07
C LEU A 197 -2.96 -10.37 -0.19
N ALA A 198 -1.92 -9.82 0.45
CA ALA A 198 -0.69 -10.56 0.72
C ALA A 198 -0.97 -11.73 1.66
N GLU A 199 -0.43 -12.92 1.34
CA GLU A 199 -0.71 -14.15 2.08
C GLU A 199 0.44 -14.55 3.04
N LEU A 200 1.67 -14.14 2.75
CA LEU A 200 2.86 -14.62 3.46
C LEU A 200 3.18 -13.83 4.73
N GLY A 201 2.64 -12.63 4.86
CA GLY A 201 2.92 -11.75 6.00
C GLY A 201 4.44 -11.56 6.20
N ASN A 202 4.92 -11.71 7.43
CA ASN A 202 6.35 -11.56 7.75
C ASN A 202 7.27 -12.59 7.07
N LYS A 203 6.72 -13.63 6.45
CA LYS A 203 7.51 -14.65 5.73
C LYS A 203 7.78 -14.24 4.27
N ALA A 204 7.14 -13.20 3.75
CA ALA A 204 7.28 -12.76 2.36
C ALA A 204 8.76 -12.51 2.00
N GLY A 205 9.50 -11.81 2.86
CA GLY A 205 10.93 -11.54 2.67
C GLY A 205 11.78 -12.83 2.59
N MET A 206 11.46 -13.85 3.38
CA MET A 206 12.21 -15.13 3.35
C MET A 206 11.97 -15.88 2.03
N TYR A 207 10.71 -15.97 1.58
CA TYR A 207 10.37 -16.60 0.30
C TYR A 207 10.97 -15.85 -0.88
N GLY A 208 10.94 -14.50 -0.83
CA GLY A 208 11.55 -13.67 -1.86
C GLY A 208 13.07 -13.80 -1.89
N ALA A 209 13.74 -13.83 -0.74
CA ALA A 209 15.20 -14.05 -0.67
C ALA A 209 15.58 -15.42 -1.25
N ALA A 210 14.83 -16.47 -0.94
CA ALA A 210 15.03 -17.78 -1.57
C ALA A 210 14.84 -17.70 -3.08
N LYS A 211 13.75 -17.07 -3.55
CA LYS A 211 13.48 -16.92 -4.99
C LYS A 211 14.56 -16.13 -5.72
N LEU A 212 15.16 -15.11 -5.10
CA LEU A 212 16.29 -14.39 -5.68
C LEU A 212 17.48 -15.29 -6.03
N ILE A 213 17.72 -16.35 -5.26
CA ILE A 213 18.87 -17.25 -5.44
C ILE A 213 18.56 -18.33 -6.47
N ILE A 214 17.37 -18.91 -6.42
CA ILE A 214 16.98 -20.02 -7.31
C ILE A 214 16.58 -19.59 -8.73
N GLY A 215 16.27 -18.33 -8.93
CA GLY A 215 15.91 -17.73 -10.23
C GLY A 215 14.43 -17.73 -10.50
#